data_d7de7390f8468fc06162a248c60e4aec
#
_entry.id   d7de7390f8468fc06162a248c60e4aec
#
_cell.length_a   1.000
_cell.length_b   1.000
_cell.length_c   1.000
_cell.angle_alpha   90.00
_cell.angle_beta   90.00
_cell.angle_gamma   90.00
#
_symmetry.space_group_name_H-M   'P 1'
#
loop_
_entity.id
_entity.type
_entity.pdbx_description
1 polymer ?
#
loop_
_entity_poly.entity_id
_entity_poly.type
_entity_poly.pdbx_seq_one_letter_code
_entity_poly.pdbx_strand_id
1 'polypeptide(L)'
;MNFLTHRYGPDHLLLYFQAFSNTYAPVARLREIYDYALDQASFAGMIVGTRPDCIDEERAALLAEYRDRGLDVWVELGLQSVNNATLELIRRGHTVEEFDAATQLLAGQGINVAAHVILGLPGEDADDAIAVAKHLSSLPVSGVKFHNLVVVEGTGLYRQYRKGELEPPGPARYEELLLAALEHLREDIVVMRLTCDPPRGRAHAPERLPDKAALFDGITVRFQERGTRQGIYWSDNADQG
;
A
#
# COMPACT_ATOMS: atom_id res chain seq x y z
N MET A 1 23.38 8.61 -9.04
CA MET A 1 23.08 7.27 -9.58
C MET A 1 24.16 6.23 -9.32
N ASN A 2 25.44 6.55 -9.45
CA ASN A 2 26.57 5.61 -9.22
C ASN A 2 26.56 4.86 -7.88
N PHE A 3 26.01 5.45 -6.78
CA PHE A 3 25.97 4.79 -5.48
C PHE A 3 25.01 3.59 -5.45
N LEU A 4 23.81 3.74 -6.02
CA LEU A 4 22.79 2.67 -6.02
C LEU A 4 23.21 1.53 -6.96
N THR A 5 23.72 1.84 -8.14
CA THR A 5 24.22 0.84 -9.09
C THR A 5 25.43 0.09 -8.54
N HIS A 6 26.30 0.77 -7.78
CA HIS A 6 27.45 0.11 -7.13
C HIS A 6 27.03 -0.83 -6.00
N ARG A 7 25.95 -0.49 -5.26
CA ARG A 7 25.50 -1.27 -4.11
C ARG A 7 24.59 -2.44 -4.48
N TYR A 8 23.73 -2.28 -5.51
CA TYR A 8 22.65 -3.24 -5.83
C TYR A 8 22.78 -3.85 -7.23
N GLY A 9 23.72 -3.39 -8.04
CA GLY A 9 23.87 -3.78 -9.44
C GLY A 9 22.92 -3.00 -10.37
N PRO A 10 23.27 -2.84 -11.65
CA PRO A 10 22.48 -2.08 -12.61
C PRO A 10 21.14 -2.76 -12.96
N ASP A 11 21.08 -4.09 -12.88
CA ASP A 11 19.96 -4.90 -13.36
C ASP A 11 18.78 -5.00 -12.37
N HIS A 12 18.86 -4.29 -11.22
CA HIS A 12 17.86 -4.37 -10.13
C HIS A 12 17.26 -3.01 -9.77
N LEU A 13 17.46 -1.99 -10.59
CA LEU A 13 16.91 -0.66 -10.33
C LEU A 13 15.47 -0.56 -10.85
N LEU A 14 14.55 -0.19 -9.97
CA LEU A 14 13.20 0.19 -10.32
C LEU A 14 13.07 1.71 -10.22
N LEU A 15 12.49 2.33 -11.24
CA LEU A 15 12.15 3.75 -11.23
C LEU A 15 10.86 3.94 -10.42
N TYR A 16 10.87 4.80 -9.40
CA TYR A 16 9.71 4.97 -8.54
C TYR A 16 9.13 6.40 -8.61
N PHE A 17 7.90 6.49 -9.11
CA PHE A 17 7.07 7.69 -9.09
C PHE A 17 6.21 7.68 -7.83
N GLN A 18 6.61 8.45 -6.79
CA GLN A 18 6.00 8.34 -5.46
C GLN A 18 5.13 9.52 -5.04
N ALA A 19 5.47 10.74 -5.39
CA ALA A 19 4.76 11.91 -4.91
C ALA A 19 3.40 12.10 -5.61
N PHE A 20 2.31 12.27 -4.84
CA PHE A 20 0.96 12.53 -5.35
C PHE A 20 0.36 11.38 -6.18
N SER A 21 -0.56 11.71 -7.11
CA SER A 21 -1.19 10.77 -8.04
C SER A 21 -0.47 10.84 -9.39
N ASN A 22 0.43 9.90 -9.64
CA ASN A 22 1.32 9.96 -10.81
C ASN A 22 0.67 9.51 -12.13
N THR A 23 -0.63 9.25 -12.12
CA THR A 23 -1.46 9.05 -13.31
C THR A 23 -2.45 10.19 -13.54
N TYR A 24 -2.44 11.24 -12.71
CA TYR A 24 -3.35 12.38 -12.82
C TYR A 24 -2.82 13.44 -13.80
N ALA A 25 -2.80 13.05 -15.08
CA ALA A 25 -2.49 13.93 -16.21
C ALA A 25 -3.03 13.33 -17.52
N PRO A 26 -3.11 14.07 -18.63
CA PRO A 26 -3.37 13.52 -19.95
C PRO A 26 -2.32 12.45 -20.32
N VAL A 27 -2.74 11.36 -20.96
CA VAL A 27 -1.88 10.21 -21.31
C VAL A 27 -0.62 10.62 -22.07
N ALA A 28 -0.75 11.56 -23.03
CA ALA A 28 0.42 12.07 -23.77
C ALA A 28 1.48 12.69 -22.83
N ARG A 29 1.02 13.44 -21.80
CA ARG A 29 1.92 14.04 -20.82
C ARG A 29 2.55 13.01 -19.88
N LEU A 30 1.79 11.99 -19.47
CA LEU A 30 2.32 10.87 -18.68
C LEU A 30 3.43 10.13 -19.45
N ARG A 31 3.19 9.85 -20.73
CA ARG A 31 4.18 9.23 -21.62
C ARG A 31 5.48 10.04 -21.68
N GLU A 32 5.38 11.34 -21.93
CA GLU A 32 6.57 12.22 -21.95
C GLU A 32 7.37 12.14 -20.64
N ILE A 33 6.67 12.16 -19.49
CA ILE A 33 7.31 12.11 -18.16
C ILE A 33 7.97 10.74 -17.93
N TYR A 34 7.27 9.65 -18.24
CA TYR A 34 7.78 8.30 -18.03
C TYR A 34 8.95 8.00 -18.96
N ASP A 35 8.85 8.31 -20.25
CA ASP A 35 9.92 8.12 -21.22
C ASP A 35 11.16 8.94 -20.81
N TYR A 36 10.98 10.24 -20.49
CA TYR A 36 12.09 11.07 -20.03
C TYR A 36 12.79 10.51 -18.79
N ALA A 37 12.02 10.01 -17.82
CA ALA A 37 12.60 9.47 -16.59
C ALA A 37 13.29 8.12 -16.82
N LEU A 38 12.75 7.27 -17.66
CA LEU A 38 13.34 5.98 -18.04
C LEU A 38 14.64 6.15 -18.86
N ASP A 39 14.74 7.20 -19.68
CA ASP A 39 15.95 7.51 -20.45
C ASP A 39 17.15 7.95 -19.59
N GLN A 40 16.93 8.26 -18.29
CA GLN A 40 18.04 8.72 -17.42
C GLN A 40 18.98 7.59 -16.98
N ALA A 41 18.55 6.32 -17.02
CA ALA A 41 19.36 5.15 -16.70
C ALA A 41 18.72 3.86 -17.22
N SER A 42 19.45 2.74 -17.09
CA SER A 42 18.88 1.41 -17.26
C SER A 42 18.06 1.04 -16.02
N PHE A 43 16.77 0.79 -16.23
CA PHE A 43 15.86 0.32 -15.19
C PHE A 43 15.30 -1.05 -15.58
N ALA A 44 15.18 -1.95 -14.60
CA ALA A 44 14.52 -3.25 -14.76
C ALA A 44 13.00 -3.12 -14.75
N GLY A 45 12.48 -2.01 -14.20
CA GLY A 45 11.05 -1.78 -14.12
C GLY A 45 10.70 -0.40 -13.57
N MET A 46 9.40 -0.16 -13.38
CA MET A 46 8.88 1.08 -12.83
C MET A 46 7.74 0.84 -11.85
N ILE A 47 7.66 1.68 -10.82
CA ILE A 47 6.61 1.68 -9.82
C ILE A 47 5.88 3.02 -9.88
N VAL A 48 4.57 3.01 -10.03
CA VAL A 48 3.74 4.22 -10.14
C VAL A 48 2.75 4.28 -8.98
N GLY A 49 2.99 5.18 -8.04
CA GLY A 49 2.06 5.44 -6.93
C GLY A 49 0.91 6.34 -7.38
N THR A 50 -0.34 5.91 -7.17
CA THR A 50 -1.50 6.69 -7.57
C THR A 50 -2.74 6.38 -6.74
N ARG A 51 -3.85 7.08 -7.05
CA ARG A 51 -5.18 6.84 -6.49
C ARG A 51 -6.01 5.98 -7.44
N PRO A 52 -6.95 5.17 -6.90
CA PRO A 52 -7.83 4.34 -7.71
C PRO A 52 -8.64 5.13 -8.75
N ASP A 53 -9.23 6.26 -8.35
CA ASP A 53 -10.01 7.16 -9.21
C ASP A 53 -9.19 7.87 -10.31
N CYS A 54 -7.88 7.66 -10.34
CA CYS A 54 -6.96 8.16 -11.37
C CYS A 54 -6.51 7.07 -12.35
N ILE A 55 -7.16 5.91 -12.36
CA ILE A 55 -6.92 4.80 -13.28
C ILE A 55 -8.15 4.62 -14.17
N ASP A 56 -7.92 4.57 -15.46
CA ASP A 56 -8.88 4.24 -16.50
C ASP A 56 -8.21 3.36 -17.58
N GLU A 57 -8.99 2.98 -18.59
CA GLU A 57 -8.52 2.12 -19.68
C GLU A 57 -7.31 2.70 -20.43
N GLU A 58 -7.32 4.02 -20.70
CA GLU A 58 -6.22 4.69 -21.42
C GLU A 58 -4.92 4.68 -20.61
N ARG A 59 -5.00 4.89 -19.30
CA ARG A 59 -3.85 4.89 -18.38
C ARG A 59 -3.33 3.47 -18.15
N ALA A 60 -4.22 2.50 -18.01
CA ALA A 60 -3.85 1.09 -17.91
C ALA A 60 -3.17 0.61 -19.20
N ALA A 61 -3.67 0.98 -20.38
CA ALA A 61 -3.06 0.68 -21.66
C ALA A 61 -1.67 1.33 -21.81
N LEU A 62 -1.50 2.59 -21.38
CA LEU A 62 -0.18 3.24 -21.36
C LEU A 62 0.83 2.45 -20.51
N LEU A 63 0.43 2.01 -19.32
CA LEU A 63 1.31 1.23 -18.45
C LEU A 63 1.63 -0.15 -19.03
N ALA A 64 0.66 -0.78 -19.70
CA ALA A 64 0.88 -2.04 -20.41
C ALA A 64 1.92 -1.92 -21.54
N GLU A 65 2.00 -0.78 -22.25
CA GLU A 65 3.04 -0.55 -23.25
C GLU A 65 4.46 -0.62 -22.65
N TYR A 66 4.66 -0.13 -21.42
CA TYR A 66 5.95 -0.23 -20.72
C TYR A 66 6.26 -1.66 -20.29
N ARG A 67 5.26 -2.41 -19.82
CA ARG A 67 5.40 -3.86 -19.58
C ARG A 67 5.81 -4.60 -20.87
N ASP A 68 5.17 -4.29 -22.00
CA ASP A 68 5.45 -4.93 -23.30
C ASP A 68 6.84 -4.60 -23.83
N ARG A 69 7.45 -3.50 -23.36
CA ARG A 69 8.89 -3.18 -23.58
C ARG A 69 9.82 -4.02 -22.69
N GLY A 70 9.29 -4.91 -21.85
CA GLY A 70 10.06 -5.80 -20.96
C GLY A 70 10.35 -5.22 -19.57
N LEU A 71 9.69 -4.12 -19.16
CA LEU A 71 9.83 -3.56 -17.82
C LEU A 71 8.91 -4.31 -16.83
N ASP A 72 9.39 -4.53 -15.62
CA ASP A 72 8.55 -4.94 -14.49
C ASP A 72 7.73 -3.74 -14.02
N VAL A 73 6.43 -3.72 -14.33
CA VAL A 73 5.55 -2.57 -14.04
C VAL A 73 4.68 -2.87 -12.84
N TRP A 74 4.80 -2.00 -11.84
CA TRP A 74 4.00 -2.02 -10.62
C TRP A 74 3.17 -0.74 -10.49
N VAL A 75 1.92 -0.89 -10.07
CA VAL A 75 1.07 0.23 -9.66
C VAL A 75 0.75 0.10 -8.17
N GLU A 76 1.10 1.12 -7.40
CA GLU A 76 0.77 1.22 -5.99
C GLU A 76 -0.52 2.02 -5.83
N LEU A 77 -1.61 1.33 -5.49
CA LEU A 77 -2.93 1.91 -5.30
C LEU A 77 -3.23 2.15 -3.81
N GLY A 78 -3.68 3.35 -3.51
CA GLY A 78 -4.05 3.71 -2.15
C GLY A 78 -5.46 3.28 -1.77
N LEU A 79 -5.66 2.05 -1.30
CA LEU A 79 -6.93 1.58 -0.73
C LEU A 79 -7.23 2.28 0.60
N GLN A 80 -6.31 2.22 1.52
CA GLN A 80 -6.30 2.71 2.92
C GLN A 80 -7.21 1.89 3.85
N SER A 81 -8.50 1.71 3.54
CA SER A 81 -9.50 0.96 4.28
C SER A 81 -10.48 0.27 3.32
N VAL A 82 -11.15 -0.77 3.76
CA VAL A 82 -12.29 -1.40 3.08
C VAL A 82 -13.65 -0.90 3.59
N ASN A 83 -13.64 0.16 4.39
CA ASN A 83 -14.83 0.80 4.92
C ASN A 83 -15.02 2.17 4.26
N ASN A 84 -16.04 2.29 3.39
CA ASN A 84 -16.33 3.55 2.70
C ASN A 84 -16.65 4.71 3.66
N ALA A 85 -17.26 4.44 4.83
CA ALA A 85 -17.51 5.47 5.83
C ALA A 85 -16.17 5.99 6.44
N THR A 86 -15.19 5.11 6.66
CA THR A 86 -13.85 5.49 7.09
C THR A 86 -13.14 6.30 5.99
N LEU A 87 -13.22 5.87 4.73
CA LEU A 87 -12.64 6.61 3.59
C LEU A 87 -13.22 8.03 3.48
N GLU A 88 -14.54 8.18 3.66
CA GLU A 88 -15.20 9.49 3.70
C GLU A 88 -14.73 10.35 4.90
N LEU A 89 -14.66 9.74 6.10
CA LEU A 89 -14.19 10.41 7.31
C LEU A 89 -12.78 11.02 7.15
N ILE A 90 -11.88 10.26 6.54
CA ILE A 90 -10.51 10.72 6.26
C ILE A 90 -10.39 11.52 4.97
N ARG A 91 -11.50 11.77 4.28
CA ARG A 91 -11.60 12.52 3.01
C ARG A 91 -10.69 11.96 1.93
N ARG A 92 -10.71 10.65 1.74
CA ARG A 92 -9.82 9.99 0.80
C ARG A 92 -10.16 10.29 -0.66
N GLY A 93 -11.45 10.52 -0.98
CA GLY A 93 -11.94 10.93 -2.28
C GLY A 93 -11.97 9.81 -3.33
N HIS A 94 -12.05 8.57 -2.89
CA HIS A 94 -12.37 7.39 -3.68
C HIS A 94 -13.11 6.38 -2.80
N THR A 95 -13.72 5.37 -3.41
CA THR A 95 -14.42 4.27 -2.75
C THR A 95 -13.65 2.95 -2.86
N VAL A 96 -14.10 1.94 -2.13
CA VAL A 96 -13.57 0.57 -2.22
C VAL A 96 -13.82 -0.02 -3.62
N GLU A 97 -15.01 0.23 -4.18
CA GLU A 97 -15.42 -0.26 -5.50
C GLU A 97 -14.54 0.34 -6.62
N GLU A 98 -14.12 1.59 -6.49
CA GLU A 98 -13.16 2.22 -7.41
C GLU A 98 -11.78 1.58 -7.31
N PHE A 99 -11.34 1.19 -6.10
CA PHE A 99 -10.10 0.42 -5.93
C PHE A 99 -10.19 -0.96 -6.58
N ASP A 100 -11.32 -1.66 -6.40
CA ASP A 100 -11.54 -3.00 -6.98
C ASP A 100 -11.51 -2.94 -8.50
N ALA A 101 -12.24 -1.97 -9.09
CA ALA A 101 -12.28 -1.78 -10.53
C ALA A 101 -10.89 -1.45 -11.11
N ALA A 102 -10.15 -0.54 -10.47
CA ALA A 102 -8.80 -0.18 -10.90
C ALA A 102 -7.83 -1.38 -10.79
N THR A 103 -7.93 -2.17 -9.71
CA THR A 103 -7.12 -3.36 -9.48
C THR A 103 -7.38 -4.42 -10.57
N GLN A 104 -8.64 -4.72 -10.88
CA GLN A 104 -9.01 -5.67 -11.91
C GLN A 104 -8.57 -5.20 -13.31
N LEU A 105 -8.75 -3.91 -13.60
CA LEU A 105 -8.33 -3.33 -14.88
C LEU A 105 -6.81 -3.46 -15.09
N LEU A 106 -6.00 -3.08 -14.09
CA LEU A 106 -4.54 -3.17 -14.15
C LEU A 106 -4.07 -4.62 -14.25
N ALA A 107 -4.60 -5.51 -13.41
CA ALA A 107 -4.24 -6.92 -13.43
C ALA A 107 -4.66 -7.59 -14.77
N GLY A 108 -5.80 -7.21 -15.35
CA GLY A 108 -6.23 -7.64 -16.67
C GLY A 108 -5.28 -7.22 -17.80
N GLN A 109 -4.51 -6.15 -17.58
CA GLN A 109 -3.40 -5.72 -18.44
C GLN A 109 -2.05 -6.35 -18.04
N GLY A 110 -2.01 -7.32 -17.12
CA GLY A 110 -0.79 -7.99 -16.66
C GLY A 110 0.16 -7.07 -15.87
N ILE A 111 -0.38 -6.03 -15.22
CA ILE A 111 0.36 -5.10 -14.38
C ILE A 111 0.26 -5.54 -12.93
N ASN A 112 1.37 -5.56 -12.21
CA ASN A 112 1.39 -5.89 -10.80
C ASN A 112 0.76 -4.76 -9.97
N VAL A 113 -0.18 -5.13 -9.09
CA VAL A 113 -0.84 -4.16 -8.20
C VAL A 113 -0.39 -4.37 -6.76
N ALA A 114 0.06 -3.29 -6.12
CA ALA A 114 0.34 -3.26 -4.69
C ALA A 114 -0.64 -2.32 -3.97
N ALA A 115 -1.35 -2.84 -2.97
CA ALA A 115 -2.27 -2.05 -2.16
C ALA A 115 -1.54 -1.28 -1.05
N HIS A 116 -1.88 -0.01 -0.84
CA HIS A 116 -1.50 0.72 0.37
C HIS A 116 -2.66 0.70 1.35
N VAL A 117 -2.40 0.26 2.57
CA VAL A 117 -3.38 0.13 3.66
C VAL A 117 -2.88 0.87 4.89
N ILE A 118 -3.79 1.54 5.60
CA ILE A 118 -3.51 2.15 6.90
C ILE A 118 -4.29 1.37 7.96
N LEU A 119 -3.58 0.76 8.90
CA LEU A 119 -4.19 0.10 10.04
C LEU A 119 -4.35 1.06 11.22
N GLY A 120 -5.49 0.95 11.91
CA GLY A 120 -5.82 1.77 13.06
C GLY A 120 -6.41 3.14 12.72
N LEU A 121 -7.12 3.24 11.61
CA LEU A 121 -7.92 4.43 11.28
C LEU A 121 -9.02 4.66 12.33
N PRO A 122 -9.56 5.88 12.45
CA PRO A 122 -10.54 6.20 13.47
C PRO A 122 -11.77 5.29 13.39
N GLY A 123 -12.08 4.60 14.49
CA GLY A 123 -13.21 3.67 14.59
C GLY A 123 -12.91 2.26 14.11
N GLU A 124 -11.74 1.98 13.57
CA GLU A 124 -11.34 0.66 13.10
C GLU A 124 -10.60 -0.15 14.17
N ASP A 125 -10.78 -1.46 14.14
CA ASP A 125 -10.17 -2.40 15.08
C ASP A 125 -9.54 -3.62 14.37
N ALA A 126 -9.39 -4.73 15.09
CA ALA A 126 -8.78 -5.95 14.55
C ALA A 126 -9.66 -6.64 13.49
N ASP A 127 -10.98 -6.55 13.63
CA ASP A 127 -11.92 -7.13 12.65
C ASP A 127 -11.85 -6.38 11.32
N ASP A 128 -11.65 -5.05 11.35
CA ASP A 128 -11.42 -4.25 10.15
C ASP A 128 -10.08 -4.61 9.50
N ALA A 129 -9.02 -4.83 10.28
CA ALA A 129 -7.72 -5.29 9.77
C ALA A 129 -7.83 -6.66 9.08
N ILE A 130 -8.62 -7.57 9.65
CA ILE A 130 -8.94 -8.88 9.05
C ILE A 130 -9.77 -8.70 7.78
N ALA A 131 -10.77 -7.81 7.79
CA ALA A 131 -11.60 -7.53 6.63
C ALA A 131 -10.77 -7.01 5.45
N VAL A 132 -9.83 -6.10 5.70
CA VAL A 132 -8.87 -5.61 4.69
C VAL A 132 -8.06 -6.77 4.10
N ALA A 133 -7.49 -7.64 4.94
CA ALA A 133 -6.67 -8.75 4.47
C ALA A 133 -7.49 -9.74 3.61
N LYS A 134 -8.70 -10.08 4.02
CA LYS A 134 -9.62 -10.94 3.26
C LYS A 134 -10.02 -10.31 1.94
N HIS A 135 -10.33 -9.00 1.93
CA HIS A 135 -10.69 -8.28 0.72
C HIS A 135 -9.55 -8.28 -0.29
N LEU A 136 -8.33 -7.92 0.13
CA LEU A 136 -7.15 -7.95 -0.74
C LEU A 136 -6.89 -9.37 -1.28
N SER A 137 -7.11 -10.39 -0.46
CA SER A 137 -6.92 -11.79 -0.85
C SER A 137 -7.93 -12.30 -1.88
N SER A 138 -9.08 -11.65 -2.01
CA SER A 138 -10.10 -11.95 -3.04
C SER A 138 -9.84 -11.25 -4.38
N LEU A 139 -8.87 -10.33 -4.43
CA LEU A 139 -8.52 -9.55 -5.61
C LEU A 139 -7.19 -10.00 -6.22
N PRO A 140 -6.91 -9.67 -7.50
CA PRO A 140 -5.64 -9.96 -8.15
C PRO A 140 -4.54 -8.97 -7.71
N VAL A 141 -4.34 -8.84 -6.40
CA VAL A 141 -3.30 -8.01 -5.79
C VAL A 141 -2.02 -8.84 -5.65
N SER A 142 -0.90 -8.28 -6.10
CA SER A 142 0.43 -8.92 -6.05
C SER A 142 1.23 -8.53 -4.81
N GLY A 143 0.92 -7.37 -4.21
CA GLY A 143 1.65 -6.88 -3.04
C GLY A 143 0.83 -5.98 -2.13
N VAL A 144 1.30 -5.79 -0.90
CA VAL A 144 0.69 -4.89 0.07
C VAL A 144 1.73 -4.10 0.85
N LYS A 145 1.43 -2.85 1.13
CA LYS A 145 2.18 -1.98 2.04
C LYS A 145 1.28 -1.59 3.21
N PHE A 146 1.57 -2.12 4.38
CA PHE A 146 0.92 -1.71 5.62
C PHE A 146 1.56 -0.45 6.19
N HIS A 147 0.73 0.49 6.57
CA HIS A 147 1.10 1.74 7.24
C HIS A 147 0.35 1.82 8.57
N ASN A 148 1.07 2.23 9.61
CA ASN A 148 0.43 2.66 10.84
C ASN A 148 -0.21 4.04 10.65
N LEU A 149 -1.31 4.31 11.34
CA LEU A 149 -1.87 5.66 11.37
C LEU A 149 -0.88 6.64 12.01
N VAL A 150 -0.50 7.68 11.27
CA VAL A 150 0.28 8.82 11.75
C VAL A 150 -0.56 10.08 11.62
N VAL A 151 -0.98 10.62 12.75
CA VAL A 151 -1.78 11.85 12.83
C VAL A 151 -0.84 13.04 12.88
N VAL A 152 -0.80 13.83 11.81
CA VAL A 152 0.21 14.88 11.61
C VAL A 152 -0.36 16.25 11.91
N GLU A 153 0.43 17.11 12.54
CA GLU A 153 0.10 18.51 12.82
C GLU A 153 -0.42 19.26 11.59
N GLY A 154 -1.48 20.06 11.79
CA GLY A 154 -2.15 20.82 10.74
C GLY A 154 -3.29 20.06 10.05
N THR A 155 -3.50 18.76 10.36
CA THR A 155 -4.61 17.95 9.82
C THR A 155 -5.86 18.02 10.69
N GLY A 156 -6.99 17.56 10.13
CA GLY A 156 -8.26 17.42 10.85
C GLY A 156 -8.15 16.43 12.01
N LEU A 157 -7.52 15.27 11.76
CA LEU A 157 -7.30 14.23 12.77
C LEU A 157 -6.39 14.73 13.89
N TYR A 158 -5.38 15.57 13.60
CA TYR A 158 -4.53 16.14 14.66
C TYR A 158 -5.31 17.07 15.58
N ARG A 159 -6.29 17.82 15.07
CA ARG A 159 -7.17 18.64 15.92
C ARG A 159 -8.05 17.78 16.84
N GLN A 160 -8.56 16.66 16.36
CA GLN A 160 -9.32 15.68 17.17
C GLN A 160 -8.43 15.05 18.24
N TYR A 161 -7.22 14.62 17.87
CA TYR A 161 -6.23 14.12 18.83
C TYR A 161 -5.93 15.13 19.93
N ARG A 162 -5.68 16.41 19.58
CA ARG A 162 -5.40 17.47 20.56
C ARG A 162 -6.57 17.77 21.51
N LYS A 163 -7.78 17.43 21.12
CA LYS A 163 -8.99 17.54 21.96
C LYS A 163 -9.28 16.28 22.78
N GLY A 164 -8.53 15.20 22.60
CA GLY A 164 -8.79 13.92 23.22
C GLY A 164 -9.96 13.13 22.59
N GLU A 165 -10.39 13.52 21.40
CA GLU A 165 -11.47 12.88 20.64
C GLU A 165 -10.96 11.71 19.78
N LEU A 166 -9.65 11.59 19.59
CA LEU A 166 -8.97 10.55 18.82
C LEU A 166 -7.69 10.12 19.52
N GLU A 167 -7.47 8.83 19.65
CA GLU A 167 -6.22 8.24 20.12
C GLU A 167 -5.69 7.27 19.03
N PRO A 168 -4.62 7.61 18.29
CA PRO A 168 -4.03 6.72 17.31
C PRO A 168 -3.32 5.55 18.00
N PRO A 169 -3.32 4.34 17.38
CA PRO A 169 -2.72 3.16 18.00
C PRO A 169 -1.21 3.35 18.23
N GLY A 170 -0.77 3.07 19.44
CA GLY A 170 0.65 2.96 19.76
C GLY A 170 1.25 1.66 19.18
N PRO A 171 2.61 1.47 19.29
CA PRO A 171 3.32 0.36 18.67
C PRO A 171 2.75 -1.03 18.96
N ALA A 172 2.43 -1.32 20.22
CA ALA A 172 1.90 -2.64 20.62
C ALA A 172 0.53 -2.92 20.00
N ARG A 173 -0.37 -1.93 20.00
CA ARG A 173 -1.70 -2.09 19.37
C ARG A 173 -1.57 -2.22 17.87
N TYR A 174 -0.68 -1.47 17.23
CA TYR A 174 -0.41 -1.60 15.81
C TYR A 174 0.11 -2.98 15.43
N GLU A 175 1.03 -3.55 16.23
CA GLU A 175 1.55 -4.91 16.04
C GLU A 175 0.43 -5.95 16.08
N GLU A 176 -0.55 -5.81 17.01
CA GLU A 176 -1.71 -6.70 17.08
C GLU A 176 -2.59 -6.62 15.82
N LEU A 177 -2.88 -5.40 15.33
CA LEU A 177 -3.65 -5.19 14.09
C LEU A 177 -2.94 -5.79 12.88
N LEU A 178 -1.64 -5.56 12.78
CA LEU A 178 -0.81 -6.07 11.69
C LEU A 178 -0.75 -7.60 11.70
N LEU A 179 -0.60 -8.22 12.88
CA LEU A 179 -0.58 -9.67 13.01
C LEU A 179 -1.92 -10.29 12.59
N ALA A 180 -3.04 -9.69 13.04
CA ALA A 180 -4.37 -10.13 12.64
C ALA A 180 -4.58 -10.05 11.11
N ALA A 181 -4.12 -8.96 10.48
CA ALA A 181 -4.17 -8.83 9.03
C ALA A 181 -3.31 -9.88 8.32
N LEU A 182 -2.06 -10.06 8.76
CA LEU A 182 -1.13 -11.00 8.14
C LEU A 182 -1.62 -12.46 8.21
N GLU A 183 -2.18 -12.89 9.34
CA GLU A 183 -2.72 -14.24 9.52
C GLU A 183 -3.87 -14.57 8.55
N HIS A 184 -4.57 -13.54 8.02
CA HIS A 184 -5.69 -13.69 7.06
C HIS A 184 -5.34 -13.29 5.62
N LEU A 185 -4.13 -12.80 5.38
CA LEU A 185 -3.67 -12.36 4.05
C LEU A 185 -3.14 -13.55 3.24
N ARG A 186 -3.65 -13.78 2.04
CA ARG A 186 -3.21 -14.84 1.13
C ARG A 186 -1.67 -14.91 1.02
N GLU A 187 -1.11 -16.10 1.06
CA GLU A 187 0.34 -16.33 1.19
C GLU A 187 1.18 -15.79 0.03
N ASP A 188 0.62 -15.73 -1.17
CA ASP A 188 1.31 -15.25 -2.38
C ASP A 188 1.36 -13.72 -2.51
N ILE A 189 0.60 -12.97 -1.68
CA ILE A 189 0.68 -11.50 -1.66
C ILE A 189 1.96 -11.07 -0.94
N VAL A 190 2.85 -10.39 -1.69
CA VAL A 190 4.12 -9.93 -1.15
C VAL A 190 3.91 -8.79 -0.16
N VAL A 191 4.34 -8.96 1.09
CA VAL A 191 4.33 -7.88 2.07
C VAL A 191 5.55 -6.97 1.85
N MET A 192 5.34 -5.86 1.16
CA MET A 192 6.41 -4.94 0.75
C MET A 192 6.83 -3.97 1.86
N ARG A 193 5.94 -3.74 2.84
CA ARG A 193 6.17 -2.82 3.96
C ARG A 193 5.27 -3.15 5.14
N LEU A 194 5.81 -3.07 6.35
CA LEU A 194 5.08 -3.32 7.60
C LEU A 194 4.72 -2.04 8.37
N THR A 195 5.36 -0.90 8.11
CA THR A 195 5.15 0.37 8.83
C THR A 195 5.67 1.54 8.01
N CYS A 196 5.29 2.77 8.36
CA CYS A 196 5.80 3.98 7.72
C CYS A 196 6.43 4.93 8.74
N ASP A 197 7.33 5.80 8.25
CA ASP A 197 7.93 6.87 9.04
C ASP A 197 7.04 8.10 9.04
N PRO A 198 7.08 8.93 10.10
CA PRO A 198 6.37 10.19 10.12
C PRO A 198 7.04 11.22 9.20
N PRO A 199 6.29 12.24 8.75
CA PRO A 199 6.89 13.35 8.02
C PRO A 199 7.91 14.08 8.89
N ARG A 200 9.08 14.36 8.32
CA ARG A 200 10.16 15.08 9.04
C ARG A 200 9.73 16.50 9.41
N GLY A 201 10.10 16.92 10.61
CA GLY A 201 9.95 18.31 11.06
C GLY A 201 8.52 18.74 11.39
N ARG A 202 7.58 17.79 11.54
CA ARG A 202 6.20 18.06 11.98
C ARG A 202 5.86 17.25 13.22
N ALA A 203 5.10 17.85 14.13
CA ALA A 203 4.55 17.13 15.27
C ALA A 203 3.55 16.08 14.79
N HIS A 204 3.52 14.94 15.47
CA HIS A 204 2.65 13.83 15.12
C HIS A 204 2.20 13.04 16.36
N ALA A 205 1.17 12.23 16.16
CA ALA A 205 0.72 11.22 17.11
C ALA A 205 0.51 9.88 16.39
N PRO A 206 0.78 8.74 17.07
CA PRO A 206 1.38 8.64 18.41
C PRO A 206 2.83 9.18 18.41
N GLU A 207 3.33 9.62 19.57
CA GLU A 207 4.72 10.12 19.70
C GLU A 207 5.75 9.03 19.41
N ARG A 208 5.43 7.79 19.78
CA ARG A 208 6.26 6.61 19.48
C ARG A 208 5.63 5.83 18.34
N LEU A 209 6.39 5.65 17.28
CA LEU A 209 6.04 4.80 16.16
C LEU A 209 6.75 3.45 16.26
N PRO A 210 6.25 2.41 15.59
CA PRO A 210 6.94 1.14 15.52
C PRO A 210 8.33 1.30 14.90
N ASP A 211 9.36 0.80 15.58
CA ASP A 211 10.67 0.63 14.96
C ASP A 211 10.59 -0.50 13.93
N LYS A 212 11.15 -0.30 12.74
CA LYS A 212 11.01 -1.25 11.62
C LYS A 212 11.63 -2.60 11.91
N ALA A 213 12.81 -2.62 12.50
CA ALA A 213 13.51 -3.87 12.81
C ALA A 213 12.82 -4.60 13.98
N ALA A 214 12.52 -3.87 15.06
CA ALA A 214 11.82 -4.41 16.20
C ALA A 214 10.42 -4.95 15.85
N LEU A 215 9.70 -4.29 14.95
CA LEU A 215 8.39 -4.76 14.48
C LEU A 215 8.51 -6.06 13.67
N PHE A 216 9.49 -6.13 12.75
CA PHE A 216 9.73 -7.33 11.96
C PHE A 216 10.11 -8.53 12.86
N ASP A 217 11.01 -8.31 13.80
CA ASP A 217 11.42 -9.33 14.78
C ASP A 217 10.24 -9.73 15.67
N GLY A 218 9.44 -8.76 16.14
CA GLY A 218 8.25 -8.98 16.96
C GLY A 218 7.21 -9.86 16.23
N ILE A 219 6.88 -9.56 14.99
CA ILE A 219 5.96 -10.37 14.18
C ILE A 219 6.50 -11.78 13.99
N THR A 220 7.81 -11.92 13.71
CA THR A 220 8.44 -13.22 13.55
C THR A 220 8.35 -14.07 14.82
N VAL A 221 8.64 -13.49 15.98
CA VAL A 221 8.52 -14.14 17.28
C VAL A 221 7.06 -14.54 17.56
N ARG A 222 6.10 -13.64 17.32
CA ARG A 222 4.67 -13.91 17.52
C ARG A 222 4.15 -15.05 16.65
N PHE A 223 4.58 -15.11 15.39
CA PHE A 223 4.26 -16.24 14.52
C PHE A 223 4.78 -17.57 15.07
N GLN A 224 6.02 -17.58 15.57
CA GLN A 224 6.61 -18.78 16.20
C GLN A 224 5.86 -19.18 17.48
N GLU A 225 5.59 -18.23 18.39
CA GLU A 225 4.89 -18.48 19.65
C GLU A 225 3.46 -19.01 19.45
N ARG A 226 2.77 -18.51 18.42
CA ARG A 226 1.39 -18.92 18.10
C ARG A 226 1.31 -20.14 17.18
N GLY A 227 2.42 -20.56 16.58
CA GLY A 227 2.43 -21.58 15.53
C GLY A 227 1.65 -21.12 14.29
N THR A 228 1.68 -19.83 13.98
CA THR A 228 0.95 -19.22 12.86
C THR A 228 1.90 -18.66 11.79
N ARG A 229 1.36 -18.19 10.68
CA ARG A 229 2.08 -17.57 9.59
C ARG A 229 1.13 -16.71 8.76
N GLN A 230 1.66 -16.00 7.77
CA GLN A 230 0.82 -15.32 6.77
C GLN A 230 -0.14 -16.34 6.15
N GLY A 231 -1.40 -15.95 6.03
CA GLY A 231 -2.43 -16.71 5.34
C GLY A 231 -2.92 -17.97 6.05
N ILE A 232 -2.52 -18.23 7.31
CA ILE A 232 -2.94 -19.46 8.03
C ILE A 232 -4.46 -19.61 8.12
N TYR A 233 -5.20 -18.49 8.16
CA TYR A 233 -6.67 -18.45 8.22
C TYR A 233 -7.31 -18.08 6.86
N TRP A 234 -6.51 -17.94 5.82
CA TRP A 234 -7.02 -17.79 4.47
C TRP A 234 -7.45 -19.16 3.93
N SER A 235 -8.65 -19.25 3.40
CA SER A 235 -9.12 -20.40 2.62
C SER A 235 -9.75 -19.88 1.33
N ASP A 236 -9.36 -20.43 0.20
CA ASP A 236 -10.04 -20.18 -1.07
C ASP A 236 -11.47 -20.71 -0.93
N ASN A 237 -12.44 -19.82 -0.69
CA ASN A 237 -13.86 -20.15 -0.65
C ASN A 237 -14.42 -20.40 -2.08
N ALA A 238 -13.67 -21.07 -2.95
CA ALA A 238 -14.14 -21.52 -4.23
C ALA A 238 -15.16 -22.69 -4.14
N ASP A 239 -15.38 -23.24 -2.92
CA ASP A 239 -16.25 -24.43 -2.69
C ASP A 239 -17.55 -24.13 -1.92
N GLN A 240 -18.02 -22.89 -1.82
CA GLN A 240 -19.36 -22.57 -1.29
C GLN A 240 -20.20 -21.82 -2.33
N GLY A 241 -20.60 -22.51 -3.37
CA GLY A 241 -21.56 -22.08 -4.35
C GLY A 241 -22.52 -23.19 -4.69
#